data_e794b3cd7d1d6a2d6b86ca8fdd39d22e
#
_entry.id   e794b3cd7d1d6a2d6b86ca8fdd39d22e
#
_cell.length_a   1.000
_cell.length_b   1.000
_cell.length_c   1.000
_cell.angle_alpha   90.00
_cell.angle_beta   90.00
_cell.angle_gamma   90.00
#
_symmetry.space_group_name_H-M   'P 1'
#
loop_
_entity.id
_entity.type
_entity.pdbx_description
1 polymer ?
#
loop_
_entity_poly.entity_id
_entity_poly.type
_entity_poly.pdbx_seq_one_letter_code
_entity_poly.pdbx_strand_id
1 'polypeptide(L)'
;NAQKQYSSDIRQKAENIVRESRRKEEPVILLAGRPYHTDPLIQHKLSEMIANLGVNVISDDIVRDNSEIETQDIYLIKQWAYMNRILKAAEWTARQGNDIQFVQMTSFGCGPDAFLLDEVRDILHRNGKPFTLLKIDDVNNIGSLKLRVRSLVESLKQTPLRGTTEKFRTTEVFRKKDRNRKIIAPFMSEYITPLLKPIFKLSGYDIEVLPPSDASSAETGLKYANNEVCYPATLIVGDIINALESGKYDLDNTAVAITQTGGQCRATNYLALIKRAMLDAGFGNVPVVTLGLGRKVSNEQEGFELKWQKILPVALNALLYTDTLSKFYHASVVREKERGAAARLRDKYLNLAERPILENEPHKLVEYIHLAAREFNDICMDKTCPKIGVVGEIFLKFNSYAHQHVVRFLCEQGIEVAPPILLPFFMQGFVNRENKEKLLLEKKRIPHFLSDLFYRYIDKRIALFNRTASTFRYFTP
;
A
#
# COMPACT_ATOMS: atom_id res chain seq x y z
N ASN A 1 23.04 17.50 20.89
CA ASN A 1 23.83 18.68 20.48
C ASN A 1 24.68 18.41 19.24
N ALA A 2 25.54 17.38 19.20
CA ALA A 2 26.43 17.10 18.05
C ALA A 2 25.68 16.91 16.72
N GLN A 3 24.58 16.18 16.71
CA GLN A 3 23.77 15.97 15.48
C GLN A 3 23.15 17.29 14.95
N LYS A 4 22.67 18.15 15.84
CA LYS A 4 22.15 19.45 15.43
C LYS A 4 23.24 20.35 14.87
N GLN A 5 24.42 20.34 15.48
CA GLN A 5 25.58 21.09 15.00
C GLN A 5 25.98 20.61 13.60
N TYR A 6 26.14 19.29 13.45
CA TYR A 6 26.43 18.69 12.13
C TYR A 6 25.43 19.08 11.04
N SER A 7 24.11 19.02 11.35
CA SER A 7 23.08 19.42 10.40
C SER A 7 23.18 20.91 10.02
N SER A 8 23.48 21.77 10.99
CA SER A 8 23.68 23.19 10.77
C SER A 8 24.90 23.46 9.89
N ASP A 9 26.03 22.81 10.18
CA ASP A 9 27.28 23.02 9.46
C ASP A 9 27.17 22.58 7.99
N ILE A 10 26.53 21.42 7.71
CA ILE A 10 26.30 20.95 6.34
C ILE A 10 25.40 21.93 5.57
N ARG A 11 24.29 22.36 6.19
CA ARG A 11 23.41 23.34 5.55
C ARG A 11 24.13 24.62 5.22
N GLN A 12 24.89 25.16 6.17
CA GLN A 12 25.67 26.38 5.95
C GLN A 12 26.69 26.23 4.82
N LYS A 13 27.36 25.09 4.72
CA LYS A 13 28.28 24.80 3.61
C LYS A 13 27.55 24.80 2.27
N ALA A 14 26.37 24.10 2.20
CA ALA A 14 25.57 24.06 0.98
C ALA A 14 25.07 25.46 0.57
N GLU A 15 24.62 26.29 1.50
CA GLU A 15 24.19 27.67 1.26
C GLU A 15 25.36 28.53 0.76
N ASN A 16 26.57 28.32 1.29
CA ASN A 16 27.77 29.03 0.82
C ASN A 16 28.11 28.65 -0.62
N ILE A 17 28.06 27.35 -0.97
CA ILE A 17 28.26 26.86 -2.35
C ILE A 17 27.27 27.54 -3.29
N VAL A 18 25.97 27.54 -2.94
CA VAL A 18 24.95 28.21 -3.78
C VAL A 18 25.23 29.69 -3.96
N ARG A 19 25.64 30.40 -2.89
CA ARG A 19 25.96 31.82 -2.95
C ARG A 19 27.17 32.11 -3.85
N GLU A 20 28.23 31.32 -3.72
CA GLU A 20 29.45 31.46 -4.55
C GLU A 20 29.18 31.11 -6.01
N SER A 21 28.39 30.04 -6.27
CA SER A 21 28.00 29.64 -7.62
C SER A 21 27.23 30.77 -8.32
N ARG A 22 26.28 31.39 -7.63
CA ARG A 22 25.52 32.54 -8.17
C ARG A 22 26.42 33.73 -8.50
N ARG A 23 27.43 34.02 -7.66
CA ARG A 23 28.37 35.09 -7.93
C ARG A 23 29.22 34.83 -9.17
N LYS A 24 29.47 33.56 -9.47
CA LYS A 24 30.26 33.10 -10.61
C LYS A 24 29.43 32.72 -11.83
N GLU A 25 28.11 32.83 -11.74
CA GLU A 25 27.16 32.38 -12.77
C GLU A 25 27.32 30.90 -13.13
N GLU A 26 27.71 30.06 -12.14
CA GLU A 26 27.90 28.62 -12.29
C GLU A 26 26.61 27.88 -11.89
N PRO A 27 26.19 26.84 -12.65
CA PRO A 27 25.02 26.05 -12.28
C PRO A 27 25.33 25.16 -11.08
N VAL A 28 24.24 24.83 -10.32
CA VAL A 28 24.29 23.95 -9.19
C VAL A 28 23.33 22.78 -9.42
N ILE A 29 23.77 21.55 -9.16
CA ILE A 29 22.93 20.37 -9.11
C ILE A 29 22.72 19.96 -7.66
N LEU A 30 21.45 19.87 -7.25
CA LEU A 30 21.06 19.26 -6.00
C LEU A 30 20.85 17.76 -6.23
N LEU A 31 21.74 16.93 -5.65
CA LEU A 31 21.61 15.48 -5.64
C LEU A 31 20.77 15.05 -4.44
N ALA A 32 19.55 14.57 -4.71
CA ALA A 32 18.65 14.07 -3.69
C ALA A 32 18.63 12.52 -3.70
N GLY A 33 18.57 11.93 -2.53
CA GLY A 33 18.52 10.47 -2.41
C GLY A 33 18.48 9.98 -0.98
N ARG A 34 18.64 8.68 -0.82
CA ARG A 34 18.77 8.10 0.52
C ARG A 34 20.15 8.40 1.11
N PRO A 35 20.31 8.37 2.43
CA PRO A 35 21.58 8.73 3.08
C PRO A 35 22.80 7.99 2.54
N TYR A 36 22.67 6.73 2.17
CA TYR A 36 23.77 5.94 1.61
C TYR A 36 24.19 6.39 0.20
N HIS A 37 23.34 7.12 -0.53
CA HIS A 37 23.70 7.70 -1.83
C HIS A 37 24.72 8.86 -1.72
N THR A 38 25.03 9.34 -0.52
CA THR A 38 26.09 10.32 -0.33
C THR A 38 27.48 9.66 -0.28
N ASP A 39 27.56 8.34 -0.14
CA ASP A 39 28.83 7.60 -0.16
C ASP A 39 29.41 7.55 -1.59
N PRO A 40 30.66 8.01 -1.80
CA PRO A 40 31.28 8.05 -3.14
C PRO A 40 31.39 6.68 -3.82
N LEU A 41 31.53 5.60 -3.07
CA LEU A 41 31.60 4.24 -3.62
C LEU A 41 30.22 3.80 -4.12
N ILE A 42 29.17 4.03 -3.33
CA ILE A 42 27.81 3.65 -3.68
C ILE A 42 27.29 4.46 -4.87
N GLN A 43 27.58 5.76 -4.92
CA GLN A 43 27.19 6.60 -6.06
C GLN A 43 28.16 6.53 -7.26
N HIS A 44 29.14 5.64 -7.25
CA HIS A 44 30.13 5.48 -8.32
C HIS A 44 30.82 6.80 -8.69
N LYS A 45 31.17 7.64 -7.70
CA LYS A 45 31.79 8.97 -7.86
C LYS A 45 30.97 9.93 -8.76
N LEU A 46 29.65 9.79 -8.73
CA LEU A 46 28.76 10.64 -9.53
C LEU A 46 28.92 12.13 -9.23
N SER A 47 29.07 12.51 -7.96
CA SER A 47 29.29 13.90 -7.56
C SER A 47 30.62 14.49 -8.13
N GLU A 48 31.70 13.70 -8.11
CA GLU A 48 32.98 14.11 -8.74
C GLU A 48 32.84 14.24 -10.25
N MET A 49 32.09 13.30 -10.87
CA MET A 49 31.84 13.36 -12.32
C MET A 49 31.05 14.60 -12.71
N ILE A 50 30.06 15.01 -11.91
CA ILE A 50 29.31 16.26 -12.16
C ILE A 50 30.23 17.48 -11.97
N ALA A 51 31.02 17.50 -10.91
CA ALA A 51 31.96 18.58 -10.65
C ALA A 51 32.98 18.75 -11.78
N ASN A 52 33.47 17.65 -12.37
CA ASN A 52 34.38 17.68 -13.52
C ASN A 52 33.76 18.26 -14.82
N LEU A 53 32.44 18.42 -14.86
CA LEU A 53 31.74 19.13 -15.94
C LEU A 53 31.57 20.64 -15.66
N GLY A 54 32.19 21.16 -14.60
CA GLY A 54 32.09 22.57 -14.21
C GLY A 54 30.78 22.93 -13.51
N VAL A 55 30.13 21.95 -12.89
CA VAL A 55 28.84 22.13 -12.18
C VAL A 55 29.03 21.87 -10.69
N ASN A 56 28.61 22.79 -9.85
CA ASN A 56 28.65 22.61 -8.41
C ASN A 56 27.58 21.62 -7.93
N VAL A 57 27.91 20.87 -6.90
CA VAL A 57 27.01 19.80 -6.37
C VAL A 57 26.73 20.06 -4.91
N ILE A 58 25.45 19.97 -4.54
CA ILE A 58 24.98 19.97 -3.15
C ILE A 58 24.08 18.76 -2.92
N SER A 59 23.93 18.33 -1.67
CA SER A 59 23.00 17.26 -1.29
C SER A 59 21.67 17.83 -0.80
N ASP A 60 20.67 16.95 -0.70
CA ASP A 60 19.37 17.25 -0.08
C ASP A 60 19.47 17.58 1.43
N ASP A 61 20.67 17.52 2.01
CA ASP A 61 20.91 17.99 3.39
C ASP A 61 20.75 19.53 3.53
N ILE A 62 20.76 20.30 2.44
CA ILE A 62 20.47 21.74 2.49
C ILE A 62 19.11 22.05 3.12
N VAL A 63 18.14 21.14 3.00
CA VAL A 63 16.79 21.29 3.61
C VAL A 63 16.64 20.55 4.93
N ARG A 64 17.72 19.96 5.46
CA ARG A 64 17.69 19.21 6.70
C ARG A 64 17.34 20.12 7.87
N ASP A 65 16.39 19.65 8.70
CA ASP A 65 15.88 20.38 9.87
C ASP A 65 15.38 21.83 9.57
N ASN A 66 15.10 22.14 8.30
CA ASN A 66 14.47 23.40 7.91
C ASN A 66 12.95 23.29 8.05
N SER A 67 12.39 24.02 9.03
CA SER A 67 10.95 24.06 9.31
C SER A 67 10.18 24.99 8.36
N GLU A 68 10.87 25.91 7.66
CA GLU A 68 10.23 26.89 6.78
C GLU A 68 9.81 26.28 5.43
N ILE A 69 10.38 25.13 5.08
CA ILE A 69 10.04 24.43 3.85
C ILE A 69 8.95 23.41 4.17
N GLU A 70 7.74 23.78 3.84
CA GLU A 70 6.60 22.87 3.87
C GLU A 70 6.31 22.37 2.46
N THR A 71 6.09 21.07 2.34
CA THR A 71 5.54 20.47 1.12
C THR A 71 4.03 20.54 1.19
N GLN A 72 3.45 21.30 0.27
CA GLN A 72 2.01 21.45 0.09
C GLN A 72 1.62 20.80 -1.24
N ASP A 73 0.31 20.57 -1.42
CA ASP A 73 -0.21 20.09 -2.70
C ASP A 73 0.47 18.81 -3.20
N ILE A 74 0.48 17.78 -2.34
CA ILE A 74 0.97 16.44 -2.62
C ILE A 74 -0.09 15.39 -2.27
N TYR A 75 -0.11 14.29 -3.02
CA TYR A 75 -0.99 13.14 -2.75
C TYR A 75 -0.40 12.22 -1.69
N LEU A 76 0.93 12.11 -1.66
CA LEU A 76 1.67 11.17 -0.82
C LEU A 76 1.53 11.48 0.66
N ILE A 77 1.29 10.45 1.47
CA ILE A 77 1.29 10.55 2.92
C ILE A 77 2.73 10.58 3.44
N LYS A 78 3.08 11.62 4.17
CA LYS A 78 4.43 11.91 4.69
C LYS A 78 4.80 10.97 5.85
N GLN A 79 5.00 9.68 5.58
CA GLN A 79 5.28 8.68 6.63
C GLN A 79 6.74 8.25 6.75
N TRP A 80 7.60 8.62 5.80
CA TRP A 80 9.01 8.22 5.80
C TRP A 80 9.95 9.43 5.86
N ALA A 81 10.87 9.42 6.81
CA ALA A 81 11.73 10.58 7.09
C ALA A 81 12.58 11.04 5.86
N TYR A 82 13.22 10.09 5.18
CA TYR A 82 14.08 10.43 4.05
C TYR A 82 13.30 10.89 2.82
N MET A 83 12.14 10.29 2.57
CA MET A 83 11.26 10.74 1.48
C MET A 83 10.75 12.15 1.73
N ASN A 84 10.37 12.47 2.97
CA ASN A 84 9.96 13.83 3.32
C ASN A 84 11.08 14.83 3.08
N ARG A 85 12.36 14.44 3.29
CA ARG A 85 13.50 15.29 3.00
C ARG A 85 13.68 15.50 1.49
N ILE A 86 13.54 14.44 0.67
CA ILE A 86 13.60 14.55 -0.79
C ILE A 86 12.46 15.42 -1.33
N LEU A 87 11.23 15.27 -0.81
CA LEU A 87 10.10 16.15 -1.17
C LEU A 87 10.39 17.61 -0.82
N LYS A 88 10.93 17.89 0.37
CA LYS A 88 11.35 19.23 0.75
C LYS A 88 12.45 19.79 -0.15
N ALA A 89 13.40 18.94 -0.57
CA ALA A 89 14.46 19.34 -1.49
C ALA A 89 13.90 19.66 -2.88
N ALA A 90 12.93 18.91 -3.38
CA ALA A 90 12.23 19.21 -4.62
C ALA A 90 11.47 20.54 -4.52
N GLU A 91 10.73 20.77 -3.45
CA GLU A 91 10.01 22.01 -3.18
C GLU A 91 10.96 23.21 -3.06
N TRP A 92 12.08 23.04 -2.36
CA TRP A 92 13.10 24.05 -2.26
C TRP A 92 13.69 24.39 -3.63
N THR A 93 14.05 23.39 -4.44
CA THR A 93 14.58 23.59 -5.78
C THR A 93 13.57 24.27 -6.71
N ALA A 94 12.29 23.90 -6.59
CA ALA A 94 11.22 24.48 -7.37
C ALA A 94 11.09 26.00 -7.17
N ARG A 95 11.42 26.49 -5.98
CA ARG A 95 11.40 27.93 -5.62
C ARG A 95 12.70 28.67 -6.01
N GLN A 96 13.73 27.96 -6.48
CA GLN A 96 14.98 28.58 -6.91
C GLN A 96 14.94 29.00 -8.38
N GLY A 97 15.89 29.83 -8.78
CA GLY A 97 16.13 30.16 -10.18
C GLY A 97 16.61 28.97 -11.02
N ASN A 98 16.76 29.17 -12.32
CA ASN A 98 17.20 28.12 -13.25
C ASN A 98 18.67 27.69 -13.03
N ASP A 99 19.39 28.44 -12.23
CA ASP A 99 20.75 28.14 -11.77
C ASP A 99 20.85 26.86 -10.92
N ILE A 100 19.75 26.43 -10.31
CA ILE A 100 19.69 25.22 -9.46
C ILE A 100 18.79 24.18 -10.07
N GLN A 101 19.32 22.97 -10.26
CA GLN A 101 18.58 21.83 -10.83
C GLN A 101 18.53 20.65 -9.88
N PHE A 102 17.45 19.87 -9.99
CA PHE A 102 17.20 18.73 -9.14
C PHE A 102 17.51 17.41 -9.86
N VAL A 103 18.29 16.56 -9.20
CA VAL A 103 18.58 15.20 -9.67
C VAL A 103 18.30 14.23 -8.54
N GLN A 104 17.42 13.26 -8.78
CA GLN A 104 17.14 12.21 -7.82
C GLN A 104 17.93 10.96 -8.11
N MET A 105 18.57 10.41 -7.09
CA MET A 105 19.20 9.09 -7.11
C MET A 105 18.25 8.05 -6.53
N THR A 106 18.17 6.88 -7.17
CA THR A 106 17.45 5.70 -6.66
C THR A 106 18.25 4.44 -6.98
N SER A 107 18.17 3.41 -6.14
CA SER A 107 18.93 2.18 -6.34
C SER A 107 18.06 1.04 -6.85
N PHE A 108 16.87 0.85 -6.32
CA PHE A 108 16.02 -0.29 -6.65
C PHE A 108 14.65 0.19 -7.11
N GLY A 109 14.08 -0.51 -8.09
CA GLY A 109 12.64 -0.53 -8.30
C GLY A 109 11.98 -1.06 -7.03
N CYS A 110 10.71 -0.79 -6.81
CA CYS A 110 9.95 -1.23 -5.64
C CYS A 110 10.56 -0.79 -4.28
N GLY A 111 9.96 0.14 -3.69
CA GLY A 111 10.35 0.71 -2.40
C GLY A 111 9.62 2.01 -2.18
N PRO A 112 9.87 2.70 -1.08
CA PRO A 112 9.28 4.01 -0.87
C PRO A 112 9.59 5.00 -1.99
N ASP A 113 10.76 4.88 -2.64
CA ASP A 113 11.18 5.78 -3.72
C ASP A 113 10.24 5.71 -4.94
N ALA A 114 9.72 4.52 -5.26
CA ALA A 114 8.77 4.35 -6.36
C ALA A 114 7.50 5.21 -6.22
N PHE A 115 7.03 5.39 -4.99
CA PHE A 115 5.88 6.26 -4.70
C PHE A 115 6.25 7.74 -4.71
N LEU A 116 7.52 8.05 -4.43
CA LEU A 116 8.03 9.41 -4.35
C LEU A 116 8.26 10.04 -5.73
N LEU A 117 8.66 9.23 -6.72
CA LEU A 117 9.09 9.72 -8.04
C LEU A 117 8.05 10.61 -8.71
N ASP A 118 6.79 10.21 -8.66
CA ASP A 118 5.70 10.94 -9.30
C ASP A 118 5.41 12.26 -8.58
N GLU A 119 5.48 12.29 -7.25
CA GLU A 119 5.29 13.52 -6.48
C GLU A 119 6.40 14.53 -6.74
N VAL A 120 7.66 14.06 -6.75
CA VAL A 120 8.83 14.93 -7.07
C VAL A 120 8.72 15.48 -8.48
N ARG A 121 8.35 14.63 -9.44
CA ARG A 121 8.13 15.06 -10.84
C ARG A 121 7.08 16.16 -10.91
N ASP A 122 5.95 15.99 -10.21
CA ASP A 122 4.87 16.95 -10.21
C ASP A 122 5.24 18.28 -9.56
N ILE A 123 5.92 18.25 -8.41
CA ILE A 123 6.41 19.46 -7.75
C ILE A 123 7.31 20.25 -8.70
N LEU A 124 8.27 19.59 -9.34
CA LEU A 124 9.20 20.24 -10.23
C LEU A 124 8.50 20.74 -11.52
N HIS A 125 7.68 19.89 -12.14
CA HIS A 125 7.01 20.22 -13.40
C HIS A 125 6.04 21.38 -13.26
N ARG A 126 5.25 21.43 -12.19
CA ARG A 126 4.35 22.56 -11.88
C ARG A 126 5.11 23.91 -11.75
N ASN A 127 6.38 23.85 -11.43
CA ASN A 127 7.24 25.02 -11.30
C ASN A 127 8.21 25.18 -12.50
N GLY A 128 7.96 24.48 -13.61
CA GLY A 128 8.75 24.58 -14.84
C GLY A 128 10.16 24.02 -14.75
N LYS A 129 10.43 23.15 -13.80
CA LYS A 129 11.73 22.50 -13.61
C LYS A 129 11.76 21.10 -14.22
N PRO A 130 12.87 20.69 -14.87
CA PRO A 130 13.02 19.32 -15.31
C PRO A 130 13.22 18.37 -14.12
N PHE A 131 12.76 17.14 -14.28
CA PHE A 131 13.02 16.04 -13.35
C PHE A 131 14.02 15.07 -13.96
N THR A 132 15.17 14.90 -13.33
CA THR A 132 16.18 13.94 -13.75
C THR A 132 16.32 12.83 -12.71
N LEU A 133 16.09 11.58 -13.14
CA LEU A 133 16.24 10.39 -12.32
C LEU A 133 17.48 9.61 -12.73
N LEU A 134 18.36 9.33 -11.79
CA LEU A 134 19.53 8.47 -11.99
C LEU A 134 19.34 7.18 -11.17
N LYS A 135 19.31 6.05 -11.86
CA LYS A 135 19.30 4.72 -11.23
C LYS A 135 20.76 4.30 -10.99
N ILE A 136 21.05 3.99 -9.74
CA ILE A 136 22.36 3.53 -9.29
C ILE A 136 22.22 2.07 -8.93
N ASP A 137 22.70 1.19 -9.80
CA ASP A 137 22.65 -0.26 -9.63
C ASP A 137 24.06 -0.84 -9.43
N ASP A 138 24.14 -2.07 -8.95
CA ASP A 138 25.40 -2.81 -8.84
C ASP A 138 26.06 -3.07 -10.19
N VAL A 139 25.26 -3.08 -11.26
CA VAL A 139 25.77 -3.17 -12.63
C VAL A 139 26.23 -1.81 -13.09
N ASN A 140 27.54 -1.62 -13.11
CA ASN A 140 28.23 -0.38 -13.42
C ASN A 140 27.96 0.10 -14.85
N ASN A 141 26.88 0.80 -15.09
CA ASN A 141 26.66 1.51 -16.35
C ASN A 141 27.02 3.02 -16.19
N ILE A 142 28.26 3.30 -15.80
CA ILE A 142 28.78 4.66 -15.61
C ILE A 142 28.62 5.49 -16.90
N GLY A 143 28.70 4.86 -18.08
CA GLY A 143 28.49 5.51 -19.37
C GLY A 143 27.10 6.11 -19.52
N SER A 144 26.06 5.39 -19.14
CA SER A 144 24.68 5.87 -19.16
C SER A 144 24.46 7.03 -18.18
N LEU A 145 25.03 6.94 -16.98
CA LEU A 145 24.98 8.04 -15.99
C LEU A 145 25.66 9.31 -16.52
N LYS A 146 26.89 9.17 -17.09
CA LYS A 146 27.61 10.29 -17.72
C LYS A 146 26.81 10.94 -18.83
N LEU A 147 26.19 10.14 -19.69
CA LEU A 147 25.40 10.65 -20.80
C LEU A 147 24.21 11.47 -20.32
N ARG A 148 23.45 10.93 -19.35
CA ARG A 148 22.29 11.63 -18.76
C ARG A 148 22.68 12.95 -18.08
N VAL A 149 23.77 12.95 -17.31
CA VAL A 149 24.24 14.17 -16.65
C VAL A 149 24.72 15.20 -17.67
N ARG A 150 25.50 14.79 -18.68
CA ARG A 150 25.91 15.69 -19.76
C ARG A 150 24.72 16.26 -20.51
N SER A 151 23.75 15.45 -20.85
CA SER A 151 22.52 15.89 -21.51
C SER A 151 21.75 16.91 -20.67
N LEU A 152 21.67 16.71 -19.34
CA LEU A 152 21.10 17.70 -18.43
C LEU A 152 21.87 19.01 -18.46
N VAL A 153 23.19 18.94 -18.26
CA VAL A 153 24.05 20.15 -18.23
C VAL A 153 23.98 20.94 -19.55
N GLU A 154 23.99 20.25 -20.69
CA GLU A 154 23.84 20.90 -21.99
C GLU A 154 22.47 21.53 -22.21
N SER A 155 21.40 20.85 -21.74
CA SER A 155 20.05 21.42 -21.84
C SER A 155 19.88 22.70 -21.03
N LEU A 156 20.59 22.85 -19.91
CA LEU A 156 20.57 24.06 -19.09
C LEU A 156 21.19 25.28 -19.80
N LYS A 157 22.15 25.04 -20.72
CA LYS A 157 22.80 26.12 -21.49
C LYS A 157 21.93 26.62 -22.65
N GLN A 158 21.00 25.78 -23.14
CA GLN A 158 20.31 26.04 -24.41
C GLN A 158 18.86 26.57 -24.27
N THR A 159 18.20 26.33 -23.16
CA THR A 159 16.75 26.63 -23.06
C THR A 159 16.38 27.27 -21.72
N PRO A 160 15.86 28.51 -21.72
CA PRO A 160 15.17 29.03 -20.56
C PRO A 160 13.94 28.16 -20.33
N LEU A 161 13.90 27.47 -19.18
CA LEU A 161 12.76 26.65 -18.80
C LEU A 161 11.53 27.57 -18.65
N ARG A 162 10.53 27.39 -19.53
CA ARG A 162 9.24 28.07 -19.40
C ARG A 162 8.38 27.26 -18.44
N GLY A 163 8.11 27.81 -17.27
CA GLY A 163 7.22 27.19 -16.32
C GLY A 163 5.78 27.13 -16.87
N THR A 164 5.18 25.96 -16.82
CA THR A 164 3.73 25.83 -16.88
C THR A 164 3.26 25.77 -15.43
N THR A 165 2.60 26.81 -14.95
CA THR A 165 1.98 26.80 -13.62
C THR A 165 0.69 25.99 -13.67
N GLU A 166 0.79 24.68 -13.61
CA GLU A 166 -0.39 23.83 -13.43
C GLU A 166 -0.82 23.86 -11.97
N LYS A 167 -2.12 24.04 -11.75
CA LYS A 167 -2.70 23.99 -10.40
C LYS A 167 -2.77 22.53 -9.94
N PHE A 168 -2.49 22.31 -8.66
CA PHE A 168 -2.73 21.03 -8.03
C PHE A 168 -4.21 20.65 -8.12
N ARG A 169 -4.49 19.42 -8.55
CA ARG A 169 -5.84 18.87 -8.64
C ARG A 169 -6.00 17.77 -7.60
N THR A 170 -7.20 17.58 -7.09
CA THR A 170 -7.53 16.46 -6.21
C THR A 170 -8.89 15.89 -6.59
N THR A 171 -9.14 14.64 -6.24
CA THR A 171 -10.46 14.04 -6.37
C THR A 171 -11.44 14.71 -5.42
N GLU A 172 -12.73 14.61 -5.71
CA GLU A 172 -13.76 15.10 -4.79
C GLU A 172 -13.65 14.43 -3.42
N VAL A 173 -14.03 15.18 -2.38
CA VAL A 173 -14.07 14.69 -0.99
C VAL A 173 -15.43 14.03 -0.74
N PHE A 174 -15.41 12.85 -0.11
CA PHE A 174 -16.64 12.16 0.29
C PHE A 174 -17.32 12.90 1.45
N ARG A 175 -18.46 13.54 1.16
CA ARG A 175 -19.22 14.35 2.11
C ARG A 175 -20.45 13.61 2.61
N LYS A 176 -21.19 14.19 3.56
CA LYS A 176 -22.43 13.59 4.11
C LYS A 176 -23.51 13.32 3.04
N LYS A 177 -23.58 14.14 2.00
CA LYS A 177 -24.49 13.94 0.85
C LYS A 177 -24.20 12.66 0.05
N ASP A 178 -22.94 12.21 0.08
CA ASP A 178 -22.44 11.07 -0.70
C ASP A 178 -22.68 9.71 -0.02
N ARG A 179 -23.30 9.71 1.17
CA ARG A 179 -23.49 8.50 1.99
C ARG A 179 -24.26 7.38 1.28
N ASN A 180 -25.11 7.73 0.32
CA ASN A 180 -25.90 6.76 -0.44
C ASN A 180 -25.22 6.30 -1.74
N ARG A 181 -24.03 6.81 -2.05
CA ARG A 181 -23.25 6.34 -3.21
C ARG A 181 -22.92 4.86 -3.06
N LYS A 182 -22.95 4.14 -4.17
CA LYS A 182 -22.39 2.80 -4.24
C LYS A 182 -20.88 2.88 -4.08
N ILE A 183 -20.32 2.11 -3.17
CA ILE A 183 -18.88 2.08 -2.92
C ILE A 183 -18.30 0.86 -3.61
N ILE A 184 -17.39 1.03 -4.56
CA ILE A 184 -16.63 -0.05 -5.17
C ILE A 184 -15.29 -0.22 -4.46
N ALA A 185 -14.87 -1.46 -4.23
CA ALA A 185 -13.62 -1.79 -3.56
C ALA A 185 -12.86 -2.88 -4.32
N PRO A 186 -11.52 -2.85 -4.36
CA PRO A 186 -10.75 -3.90 -5.02
C PRO A 186 -10.96 -5.24 -4.32
N PHE A 187 -10.80 -6.34 -5.09
CA PHE A 187 -10.84 -7.69 -4.57
C PHE A 187 -9.78 -7.92 -3.49
N MET A 188 -10.14 -8.62 -2.42
CA MET A 188 -9.23 -8.90 -1.32
C MET A 188 -8.87 -10.39 -1.21
N SER A 189 -9.86 -11.26 -1.10
CA SER A 189 -9.68 -12.71 -1.10
C SER A 189 -10.99 -13.43 -1.39
N GLU A 190 -10.91 -14.67 -1.88
CA GLU A 190 -12.09 -15.50 -2.19
C GLU A 190 -13.00 -15.75 -0.98
N TYR A 191 -12.48 -15.64 0.24
CA TYR A 191 -13.18 -15.97 1.48
C TYR A 191 -13.83 -14.76 2.14
N ILE A 192 -13.07 -13.70 2.40
CA ILE A 192 -13.61 -12.53 3.12
C ILE A 192 -14.42 -11.61 2.21
N THR A 193 -14.06 -11.52 0.93
CA THR A 193 -14.72 -10.63 -0.04
C THR A 193 -16.24 -10.77 -0.08
N PRO A 194 -16.83 -11.98 -0.12
CA PRO A 194 -18.30 -12.14 -0.12
C PRO A 194 -18.98 -11.56 1.12
N LEU A 195 -18.27 -11.53 2.25
CA LEU A 195 -18.82 -11.09 3.53
C LEU A 195 -18.61 -9.57 3.79
N LEU A 196 -17.87 -8.87 2.96
CA LEU A 196 -17.69 -7.42 3.12
C LEU A 196 -18.99 -6.64 2.91
N LYS A 197 -19.79 -7.00 1.90
CA LYS A 197 -21.06 -6.34 1.63
C LYS A 197 -22.02 -6.37 2.84
N PRO A 198 -22.37 -7.53 3.44
CA PRO A 198 -23.23 -7.57 4.62
C PRO A 198 -22.62 -6.88 5.84
N ILE A 199 -21.29 -6.92 6.02
CA ILE A 199 -20.60 -6.21 7.12
C ILE A 199 -20.79 -4.69 7.01
N PHE A 200 -20.56 -4.12 5.84
CA PHE A 200 -20.68 -2.66 5.65
C PHE A 200 -22.12 -2.17 5.67
N LYS A 201 -23.07 -3.03 5.30
CA LYS A 201 -24.50 -2.74 5.40
C LYS A 201 -24.94 -2.45 6.85
N LEU A 202 -24.27 -3.01 7.86
CA LEU A 202 -24.48 -2.66 9.27
C LEU A 202 -24.21 -1.19 9.60
N SER A 203 -23.38 -0.51 8.80
CA SER A 203 -23.17 0.94 8.90
C SER A 203 -24.01 1.75 7.90
N GLY A 204 -24.80 1.10 7.06
CA GLY A 204 -25.67 1.73 6.07
C GLY A 204 -24.98 2.06 4.75
N TYR A 205 -23.87 1.39 4.41
CA TYR A 205 -23.20 1.54 3.13
C TYR A 205 -23.46 0.35 2.20
N ASP A 206 -23.64 0.64 0.91
CA ASP A 206 -23.70 -0.36 -0.16
C ASP A 206 -22.31 -0.50 -0.78
N ILE A 207 -21.63 -1.58 -0.41
CA ILE A 207 -20.32 -1.92 -0.98
C ILE A 207 -20.47 -3.03 -2.03
N GLU A 208 -19.79 -2.84 -3.16
CA GLU A 208 -19.56 -3.86 -4.18
C GLU A 208 -18.07 -4.10 -4.32
N VAL A 209 -17.64 -5.33 -4.10
CA VAL A 209 -16.24 -5.70 -4.32
C VAL A 209 -16.06 -6.09 -5.78
N LEU A 210 -15.04 -5.53 -6.42
CA LEU A 210 -14.69 -5.81 -7.80
C LEU A 210 -14.30 -7.27 -7.99
N PRO A 211 -14.40 -7.81 -9.21
CA PRO A 211 -13.89 -9.15 -9.54
C PRO A 211 -12.39 -9.29 -9.21
N PRO A 212 -11.88 -10.52 -9.09
CA PRO A 212 -10.43 -10.75 -9.03
C PRO A 212 -9.71 -10.11 -10.22
N SER A 213 -8.51 -9.61 -9.97
CA SER A 213 -7.66 -9.03 -11.03
C SER A 213 -7.38 -10.01 -12.16
N ASP A 214 -7.15 -9.49 -13.35
CA ASP A 214 -6.79 -10.24 -14.55
C ASP A 214 -5.70 -9.50 -15.37
N ALA A 215 -5.45 -9.93 -16.61
CA ALA A 215 -4.47 -9.31 -17.48
C ALA A 215 -4.79 -7.84 -17.77
N SER A 216 -6.07 -7.49 -17.93
CA SER A 216 -6.49 -6.11 -18.19
C SER A 216 -6.20 -5.19 -16.99
N SER A 217 -6.27 -5.72 -15.77
CA SER A 217 -5.89 -5.00 -14.56
C SER A 217 -4.42 -4.56 -14.59
N ALA A 218 -3.53 -5.46 -15.02
CA ALA A 218 -2.11 -5.15 -15.15
C ALA A 218 -1.85 -4.13 -16.27
N GLU A 219 -2.46 -4.32 -17.43
CA GLU A 219 -2.31 -3.44 -18.60
C GLU A 219 -2.80 -2.02 -18.29
N THR A 220 -3.99 -1.88 -17.75
CA THR A 220 -4.55 -0.57 -17.37
C THR A 220 -3.77 0.04 -16.22
N GLY A 221 -3.39 -0.74 -15.22
CA GLY A 221 -2.59 -0.26 -14.11
C GLY A 221 -1.25 0.35 -14.54
N LEU A 222 -0.59 -0.23 -15.52
CA LEU A 222 0.68 0.28 -16.08
C LEU A 222 0.52 1.59 -16.89
N LYS A 223 -0.69 1.95 -17.32
CA LYS A 223 -0.94 3.26 -17.96
C LYS A 223 -0.94 4.40 -16.95
N TYR A 224 -1.43 4.14 -15.72
CA TYR A 224 -1.71 5.17 -14.73
C TYR A 224 -0.83 5.11 -13.48
N ALA A 225 -0.10 4.02 -13.26
CA ALA A 225 0.91 3.90 -12.21
C ALA A 225 2.29 3.71 -12.83
N ASN A 226 3.31 4.34 -12.23
CA ASN A 226 4.67 4.12 -12.73
C ASN A 226 5.11 2.66 -12.50
N ASN A 227 5.94 2.12 -13.38
CA ASN A 227 6.38 0.74 -13.37
C ASN A 227 7.34 0.36 -12.24
N GLU A 228 7.75 1.31 -11.40
CA GLU A 228 8.60 1.06 -10.24
C GLU A 228 7.78 0.70 -8.99
N VAL A 229 6.47 0.99 -8.97
CA VAL A 229 5.60 0.63 -7.83
C VAL A 229 5.42 -0.89 -7.74
N CYS A 230 5.06 -1.37 -6.56
CA CYS A 230 4.83 -2.80 -6.35
C CYS A 230 3.64 -3.30 -7.17
N TYR A 231 3.75 -4.53 -7.68
CA TYR A 231 2.74 -5.16 -8.53
C TYR A 231 1.31 -5.13 -7.96
N PRO A 232 1.08 -5.33 -6.65
CA PRO A 232 -0.25 -5.14 -6.07
C PRO A 232 -0.84 -3.75 -6.30
N ALA A 233 -0.03 -2.70 -6.21
CA ALA A 233 -0.50 -1.33 -6.45
C ALA A 233 -0.94 -1.14 -7.90
N THR A 234 -0.17 -1.67 -8.85
CA THR A 234 -0.50 -1.66 -10.29
C THR A 234 -1.84 -2.36 -10.55
N LEU A 235 -2.03 -3.57 -10.00
CA LEU A 235 -3.28 -4.32 -10.18
C LEU A 235 -4.48 -3.58 -9.61
N ILE A 236 -4.37 -3.06 -8.38
CA ILE A 236 -5.46 -2.34 -7.71
C ILE A 236 -5.84 -1.06 -8.49
N VAL A 237 -4.85 -0.32 -8.99
CA VAL A 237 -5.12 0.85 -9.83
C VAL A 237 -5.86 0.42 -11.09
N GLY A 238 -5.41 -0.62 -11.77
CA GLY A 238 -6.05 -1.14 -12.98
C GLY A 238 -7.47 -1.64 -12.72
N ASP A 239 -7.71 -2.39 -11.66
CA ASP A 239 -9.05 -2.88 -11.28
C ASP A 239 -10.04 -1.72 -11.11
N ILE A 240 -9.61 -0.66 -10.41
CA ILE A 240 -10.45 0.50 -10.16
C ILE A 240 -10.73 1.28 -11.45
N ILE A 241 -9.70 1.56 -12.25
CA ILE A 241 -9.88 2.31 -13.50
C ILE A 241 -10.74 1.52 -14.49
N ASN A 242 -10.48 0.22 -14.69
CA ASN A 242 -11.31 -0.65 -15.53
C ASN A 242 -12.78 -0.64 -15.08
N ALA A 243 -13.03 -0.68 -13.78
CA ALA A 243 -14.39 -0.61 -13.25
C ALA A 243 -15.07 0.72 -13.60
N LEU A 244 -14.37 1.86 -13.43
CA LEU A 244 -14.91 3.18 -13.73
C LEU A 244 -15.10 3.40 -15.25
N GLU A 245 -14.22 2.85 -16.09
CA GLU A 245 -14.33 2.91 -17.57
C GLU A 245 -15.40 1.95 -18.13
N SER A 246 -15.83 0.94 -17.37
CA SER A 246 -16.72 -0.12 -17.86
C SER A 246 -18.12 0.35 -18.26
N GLY A 247 -18.54 1.54 -17.85
CA GLY A 247 -19.92 2.02 -18.02
C GLY A 247 -20.97 1.34 -17.13
N LYS A 248 -20.56 0.39 -16.30
CA LYS A 248 -21.44 -0.35 -15.37
C LYS A 248 -21.90 0.53 -14.20
N TYR A 249 -21.09 1.50 -13.82
CA TYR A 249 -21.31 2.33 -12.64
C TYR A 249 -21.69 3.74 -13.02
N ASP A 250 -22.74 4.27 -12.38
CA ASP A 250 -23.07 5.69 -12.43
C ASP A 250 -22.04 6.48 -11.62
N LEU A 251 -21.17 7.22 -12.31
CA LEU A 251 -20.04 7.93 -11.69
C LEU A 251 -20.48 8.99 -10.67
N ASP A 252 -21.66 9.60 -10.88
CA ASP A 252 -22.20 10.60 -9.95
C ASP A 252 -22.73 9.98 -8.66
N ASN A 253 -23.03 8.68 -8.69
CA ASN A 253 -23.50 7.89 -7.55
C ASN A 253 -22.50 6.81 -7.11
N THR A 254 -21.24 6.90 -7.52
CA THR A 254 -20.19 5.95 -7.17
C THR A 254 -19.11 6.60 -6.31
N ALA A 255 -18.50 5.82 -5.44
CA ALA A 255 -17.28 6.14 -4.69
C ALA A 255 -16.33 4.94 -4.70
N VAL A 256 -15.05 5.17 -4.50
CA VAL A 256 -14.02 4.13 -4.42
C VAL A 256 -13.58 3.95 -2.98
N ALA A 257 -13.41 2.70 -2.52
CA ALA A 257 -12.83 2.41 -1.22
C ALA A 257 -11.49 1.70 -1.32
N ILE A 258 -10.56 2.07 -0.44
CA ILE A 258 -9.28 1.37 -0.27
C ILE A 258 -8.91 1.28 1.21
N THR A 259 -8.24 0.22 1.62
CA THR A 259 -7.71 0.10 2.98
C THR A 259 -6.40 0.87 3.13
N GLN A 260 -6.22 1.54 4.28
CA GLN A 260 -4.95 2.10 4.70
C GLN A 260 -4.42 1.31 5.89
N THR A 261 -3.28 0.65 5.72
CA THR A 261 -2.68 -0.16 6.79
C THR A 261 -2.06 0.67 7.91
N GLY A 262 -1.73 1.94 7.62
CA GLY A 262 -1.04 2.83 8.56
C GLY A 262 0.45 2.50 8.73
N GLY A 263 1.14 3.27 9.57
CA GLY A 263 2.57 3.09 9.85
C GLY A 263 3.45 3.25 8.62
N GLN A 264 4.50 2.45 8.52
CA GLN A 264 5.53 2.55 7.47
C GLN A 264 5.20 1.72 6.21
N CYS A 265 4.05 1.06 6.15
CA CYS A 265 3.66 0.22 5.02
C CYS A 265 3.38 1.05 3.76
N ARG A 266 3.87 0.59 2.61
CA ARG A 266 3.64 1.23 1.31
C ARG A 266 2.16 1.26 0.92
N ALA A 267 1.40 0.24 1.30
CA ALA A 267 -0.03 0.17 1.03
C ALA A 267 -0.83 1.36 1.62
N THR A 268 -0.29 2.06 2.62
CA THR A 268 -0.86 3.31 3.12
C THR A 268 -0.93 4.38 2.01
N ASN A 269 0.01 4.37 1.07
CA ASN A 269 0.09 5.30 -0.06
C ASN A 269 -0.59 4.81 -1.35
N TYR A 270 -1.28 3.66 -1.35
CA TYR A 270 -2.12 3.28 -2.49
C TYR A 270 -3.23 4.30 -2.75
N LEU A 271 -3.73 4.95 -1.70
CA LEU A 271 -4.65 6.07 -1.82
C LEU A 271 -4.13 7.18 -2.76
N ALA A 272 -2.87 7.57 -2.58
CA ALA A 272 -2.23 8.61 -3.41
C ALA A 272 -2.19 8.20 -4.89
N LEU A 273 -1.74 6.96 -5.16
CA LEU A 273 -1.71 6.42 -6.53
C LEU A 273 -3.10 6.34 -7.16
N ILE A 274 -4.09 5.87 -6.41
CA ILE A 274 -5.48 5.75 -6.91
C ILE A 274 -6.04 7.13 -7.24
N LYS A 275 -5.92 8.10 -6.35
CA LYS A 275 -6.41 9.47 -6.61
C LYS A 275 -5.76 10.07 -7.85
N ARG A 276 -4.44 9.91 -7.98
CA ARG A 276 -3.72 10.38 -9.16
C ARG A 276 -4.20 9.69 -10.43
N ALA A 277 -4.24 8.35 -10.44
CA ALA A 277 -4.72 7.58 -11.58
C ALA A 277 -6.14 7.97 -12.00
N MET A 278 -7.04 8.19 -11.04
CA MET A 278 -8.40 8.63 -11.30
C MET A 278 -8.46 10.03 -11.91
N LEU A 279 -7.60 10.96 -11.48
CA LEU A 279 -7.50 12.29 -12.07
C LEU A 279 -6.98 12.24 -13.51
N ASP A 280 -5.94 11.43 -13.75
CA ASP A 280 -5.32 11.26 -15.06
C ASP A 280 -6.26 10.55 -16.05
N ALA A 281 -7.12 9.66 -15.53
CA ALA A 281 -8.18 8.98 -16.31
C ALA A 281 -9.48 9.80 -16.45
N GLY A 282 -9.58 11.00 -15.85
CA GLY A 282 -10.74 11.87 -15.95
C GLY A 282 -11.86 11.63 -14.92
N PHE A 283 -11.61 10.82 -13.88
CA PHE A 283 -12.59 10.46 -12.83
C PHE A 283 -12.44 11.28 -11.54
N GLY A 284 -12.01 12.54 -11.64
CA GLY A 284 -11.81 13.41 -10.49
C GLY A 284 -13.08 13.70 -9.66
N ASN A 285 -14.26 13.53 -10.25
CA ASN A 285 -15.58 13.68 -9.61
C ASN A 285 -15.99 12.49 -8.73
N VAL A 286 -15.26 11.36 -8.78
CA VAL A 286 -15.55 10.19 -7.97
C VAL A 286 -14.73 10.26 -6.69
N PRO A 287 -15.37 10.36 -5.49
CA PRO A 287 -14.64 10.45 -4.24
C PRO A 287 -14.04 9.12 -3.82
N VAL A 288 -12.90 9.19 -3.12
CA VAL A 288 -12.23 8.02 -2.55
C VAL A 288 -12.37 8.03 -1.04
N VAL A 289 -12.80 6.90 -0.46
CA VAL A 289 -12.84 6.68 0.99
C VAL A 289 -11.79 5.67 1.42
N THR A 290 -11.29 5.81 2.62
CA THR A 290 -10.29 4.90 3.17
C THR A 290 -10.76 4.25 4.46
N LEU A 291 -10.39 2.99 4.61
CA LEU A 291 -10.60 2.19 5.79
C LEU A 291 -9.29 2.05 6.55
N GLY A 292 -9.17 2.75 7.67
CA GLY A 292 -8.00 2.68 8.55
C GLY A 292 -8.29 1.88 9.81
N LEU A 293 -7.43 0.94 10.16
CA LEU A 293 -7.48 0.23 11.43
C LEU A 293 -6.67 1.01 12.48
N GLY A 294 -7.35 1.88 13.23
CA GLY A 294 -6.84 2.32 14.54
C GLY A 294 -6.12 3.66 14.67
N ARG A 295 -5.93 4.48 13.65
CA ARG A 295 -5.46 5.89 13.79
C ARG A 295 -6.00 6.76 12.66
N LYS A 296 -5.97 8.09 12.86
CA LYS A 296 -6.46 9.08 11.91
C LYS A 296 -6.11 8.69 10.47
N VAL A 297 -7.14 8.44 9.70
CA VAL A 297 -7.05 8.26 8.26
C VAL A 297 -6.54 9.57 7.69
N SER A 298 -5.55 9.53 6.82
CA SER A 298 -4.98 10.73 6.22
C SER A 298 -5.80 11.25 5.02
N ASN A 299 -7.03 10.77 4.86
CA ASN A 299 -7.94 11.18 3.80
C ASN A 299 -9.05 12.08 4.36
N GLU A 300 -9.37 13.13 3.65
CA GLU A 300 -10.55 13.94 3.94
C GLU A 300 -11.80 13.20 3.46
N GLN A 301 -12.66 12.79 4.40
CA GLN A 301 -13.86 11.99 4.13
C GLN A 301 -14.91 12.17 5.21
N GLU A 302 -15.29 13.40 5.48
CA GLU A 302 -16.20 13.80 6.59
C GLU A 302 -17.55 13.06 6.59
N GLY A 303 -18.00 12.60 5.43
CA GLY A 303 -19.26 11.87 5.27
C GLY A 303 -19.17 10.38 5.55
N PHE A 304 -17.96 9.81 5.65
CA PHE A 304 -17.75 8.38 5.80
C PHE A 304 -17.47 8.00 7.26
N GLU A 305 -18.48 7.42 7.90
CA GLU A 305 -18.41 7.01 9.32
C GLU A 305 -18.88 5.57 9.49
N LEU A 306 -18.04 4.75 10.10
CA LEU A 306 -18.38 3.37 10.42
C LEU A 306 -18.89 3.22 11.87
N LYS A 307 -19.96 2.46 12.04
CA LYS A 307 -20.51 2.10 13.35
C LYS A 307 -19.67 0.99 13.98
N TRP A 308 -18.45 1.31 14.41
CA TRP A 308 -17.46 0.35 14.89
C TRP A 308 -17.97 -0.60 15.98
N GLN A 309 -18.79 -0.13 16.88
CA GLN A 309 -19.40 -0.96 17.95
C GLN A 309 -20.24 -2.12 17.39
N LYS A 310 -20.88 -1.92 16.24
CA LYS A 310 -21.68 -2.95 15.56
C LYS A 310 -20.82 -3.81 14.63
N ILE A 311 -19.91 -3.19 13.90
CA ILE A 311 -19.10 -3.87 12.88
C ILE A 311 -18.02 -4.75 13.50
N LEU A 312 -17.28 -4.28 14.50
CA LEU A 312 -16.07 -4.92 14.96
C LEU A 312 -16.27 -6.35 15.47
N PRO A 313 -17.27 -6.64 16.32
CA PRO A 313 -17.54 -8.03 16.76
C PRO A 313 -17.92 -8.94 15.59
N VAL A 314 -18.74 -8.46 14.67
CA VAL A 314 -19.20 -9.25 13.51
C VAL A 314 -18.04 -9.48 12.54
N ALA A 315 -17.27 -8.45 12.21
CA ALA A 315 -16.11 -8.55 11.30
C ALA A 315 -15.05 -9.51 11.85
N LEU A 316 -14.77 -9.47 13.16
CA LEU A 316 -13.84 -10.40 13.79
C LEU A 316 -14.31 -11.86 13.66
N ASN A 317 -15.58 -12.12 13.93
CA ASN A 317 -16.13 -13.49 13.81
C ASN A 317 -16.22 -13.94 12.34
N ALA A 318 -16.55 -13.03 11.42
CA ALA A 318 -16.52 -13.31 9.98
C ALA A 318 -15.11 -13.65 9.50
N LEU A 319 -14.09 -12.93 9.99
CA LEU A 319 -12.70 -13.20 9.66
C LEU A 319 -12.25 -14.58 10.19
N LEU A 320 -12.53 -14.89 11.45
CA LEU A 320 -12.26 -16.23 12.02
C LEU A 320 -12.99 -17.35 11.29
N TYR A 321 -14.24 -17.10 10.91
CA TYR A 321 -15.05 -18.01 10.13
C TYR A 321 -14.42 -18.31 8.76
N THR A 322 -14.06 -17.29 8.03
CA THR A 322 -13.47 -17.41 6.70
C THR A 322 -12.09 -18.03 6.72
N ASP A 323 -11.25 -17.68 7.70
CA ASP A 323 -9.94 -18.31 7.89
C ASP A 323 -10.08 -19.81 8.21
N THR A 324 -11.07 -20.19 9.03
CA THR A 324 -11.36 -21.59 9.37
C THR A 324 -11.88 -22.35 8.15
N LEU A 325 -12.83 -21.77 7.40
CA LEU A 325 -13.40 -22.37 6.21
C LEU A 325 -12.36 -22.56 5.11
N SER A 326 -11.41 -21.60 4.98
CA SER A 326 -10.27 -21.73 4.07
C SER A 326 -9.38 -22.92 4.41
N LYS A 327 -9.11 -23.15 5.71
CA LYS A 327 -8.39 -24.35 6.17
C LYS A 327 -9.13 -25.65 5.82
N PHE A 328 -10.45 -25.69 6.03
CA PHE A 328 -11.27 -26.85 5.66
C PHE A 328 -11.20 -27.14 4.16
N TYR A 329 -11.39 -26.13 3.33
CA TYR A 329 -11.34 -26.27 1.88
C TYR A 329 -9.99 -26.84 1.40
N HIS A 330 -8.88 -26.21 1.80
CA HIS A 330 -7.55 -26.59 1.31
C HIS A 330 -7.09 -27.98 1.80
N ALA A 331 -7.54 -28.39 2.99
CA ALA A 331 -7.30 -29.74 3.46
C ALA A 331 -8.18 -30.78 2.75
N SER A 332 -9.39 -30.38 2.34
CA SER A 332 -10.38 -31.31 1.73
C SER A 332 -10.23 -31.45 0.23
N VAL A 333 -9.88 -30.40 -0.50
CA VAL A 333 -9.81 -30.41 -1.98
C VAL A 333 -8.86 -31.45 -2.55
N VAL A 334 -7.82 -31.82 -1.81
CA VAL A 334 -6.83 -32.85 -2.18
C VAL A 334 -7.24 -34.26 -1.72
N ARG A 335 -8.35 -34.37 -0.96
CA ARG A 335 -8.89 -35.59 -0.37
C ARG A 335 -10.32 -35.88 -0.76
N GLU A 336 -10.95 -35.02 -1.57
CA GLU A 336 -12.37 -35.18 -1.91
C GLU A 336 -12.64 -36.48 -2.68
N LYS A 337 -13.73 -37.17 -2.29
CA LYS A 337 -14.23 -38.40 -2.93
C LYS A 337 -14.76 -38.12 -4.33
N GLU A 338 -15.40 -36.97 -4.49
CA GLU A 338 -15.97 -36.48 -5.72
C GLU A 338 -15.39 -35.10 -6.03
N ARG A 339 -14.83 -34.93 -7.22
CA ARG A 339 -14.21 -33.67 -7.66
C ARG A 339 -15.20 -32.50 -7.56
N GLY A 340 -14.77 -31.42 -6.90
CA GLY A 340 -15.57 -30.21 -6.70
C GLY A 340 -16.46 -30.23 -5.47
N ALA A 341 -16.53 -31.32 -4.70
CA ALA A 341 -17.33 -31.40 -3.47
C ALA A 341 -16.87 -30.38 -2.42
N ALA A 342 -15.56 -30.22 -2.26
CA ALA A 342 -14.99 -29.24 -1.35
C ALA A 342 -15.36 -27.79 -1.74
N ALA A 343 -15.35 -27.47 -3.04
CA ALA A 343 -15.73 -26.15 -3.53
C ALA A 343 -17.22 -25.87 -3.30
N ARG A 344 -18.11 -26.85 -3.56
CA ARG A 344 -19.55 -26.71 -3.29
C ARG A 344 -19.84 -26.45 -1.81
N LEU A 345 -19.12 -27.13 -0.91
CA LEU A 345 -19.26 -26.88 0.53
C LEU A 345 -18.75 -25.51 0.94
N ARG A 346 -17.59 -25.10 0.44
CA ARG A 346 -17.06 -23.74 0.65
C ARG A 346 -18.11 -22.70 0.29
N ASP A 347 -18.63 -22.76 -0.91
CA ASP A 347 -19.59 -21.79 -1.44
C ASP A 347 -20.91 -21.82 -0.67
N LYS A 348 -21.40 -23.02 -0.30
CA LYS A 348 -22.56 -23.19 0.59
C LYS A 348 -22.36 -22.42 1.90
N TYR A 349 -21.23 -22.63 2.59
CA TYR A 349 -21.01 -22.03 3.91
C TYR A 349 -20.66 -20.54 3.82
N LEU A 350 -20.05 -20.07 2.75
CA LEU A 350 -19.88 -18.63 2.51
C LEU A 350 -21.23 -17.94 2.34
N ASN A 351 -22.14 -18.51 1.55
CA ASN A 351 -23.49 -17.96 1.36
C ASN A 351 -24.33 -18.00 2.64
N LEU A 352 -24.24 -19.06 3.43
CA LEU A 352 -24.96 -19.16 4.70
C LEU A 352 -24.53 -18.09 5.72
N ALA A 353 -23.29 -17.61 5.65
CA ALA A 353 -22.76 -16.63 6.58
C ALA A 353 -23.35 -15.22 6.40
N GLU A 354 -23.93 -14.90 5.25
CA GLU A 354 -24.47 -13.57 4.97
C GLU A 354 -25.58 -13.18 5.97
N ARG A 355 -26.54 -14.07 6.18
CA ARG A 355 -27.71 -13.79 7.05
C ARG A 355 -27.31 -13.52 8.52
N PRO A 356 -26.50 -14.34 9.20
CA PRO A 356 -26.05 -14.04 10.57
C PRO A 356 -25.30 -12.72 10.70
N ILE A 357 -24.57 -12.33 9.66
CA ILE A 357 -23.85 -11.05 9.65
C ILE A 357 -24.86 -9.90 9.61
N LEU A 358 -25.84 -9.93 8.71
CA LEU A 358 -26.89 -8.91 8.58
C LEU A 358 -27.76 -8.79 9.83
N GLU A 359 -28.07 -9.92 10.46
CA GLU A 359 -28.86 -10.00 11.70
C GLU A 359 -28.03 -9.67 12.95
N ASN A 360 -26.72 -9.42 12.81
CA ASN A 360 -25.78 -9.19 13.91
C ASN A 360 -25.73 -10.35 14.92
N GLU A 361 -25.73 -11.58 14.44
CA GLU A 361 -25.71 -12.83 15.21
C GLU A 361 -24.40 -13.63 15.00
N PRO A 362 -23.25 -13.09 15.40
CA PRO A 362 -21.95 -13.71 15.12
C PRO A 362 -21.75 -15.09 15.78
N HIS A 363 -22.58 -15.46 16.77
CA HIS A 363 -22.53 -16.79 17.38
C HIS A 363 -22.95 -17.91 16.42
N LYS A 364 -23.87 -17.63 15.49
CA LYS A 364 -24.28 -18.59 14.45
C LYS A 364 -23.15 -19.00 13.52
N LEU A 365 -22.15 -18.13 13.32
CA LEU A 365 -20.98 -18.48 12.52
C LEU A 365 -20.17 -19.63 13.15
N VAL A 366 -20.12 -19.71 14.48
CA VAL A 366 -19.48 -20.83 15.19
C VAL A 366 -20.27 -22.13 15.00
N GLU A 367 -21.60 -22.06 15.04
CA GLU A 367 -22.47 -23.20 14.78
C GLU A 367 -22.28 -23.73 13.36
N TYR A 368 -22.16 -22.83 12.39
CA TYR A 368 -21.89 -23.20 10.99
C TYR A 368 -20.52 -23.84 10.80
N ILE A 369 -19.49 -23.44 11.56
CA ILE A 369 -18.19 -24.15 11.55
C ILE A 369 -18.34 -25.57 12.07
N HIS A 370 -19.15 -25.79 13.10
CA HIS A 370 -19.41 -27.15 13.60
C HIS A 370 -20.09 -28.05 12.54
N LEU A 371 -21.10 -27.53 11.85
CA LEU A 371 -21.76 -28.23 10.76
C LEU A 371 -20.82 -28.47 9.58
N ALA A 372 -20.08 -27.42 9.17
CA ALA A 372 -19.09 -27.52 8.10
C ALA A 372 -18.06 -28.60 8.40
N ALA A 373 -17.52 -28.65 9.62
CA ALA A 373 -16.52 -29.64 9.99
C ALA A 373 -17.00 -31.09 9.76
N ARG A 374 -18.26 -31.36 10.03
CA ARG A 374 -18.88 -32.69 9.76
C ARG A 374 -19.01 -32.96 8.28
N GLU A 375 -19.62 -32.05 7.53
CA GLU A 375 -19.81 -32.22 6.08
C GLU A 375 -18.47 -32.33 5.33
N PHE A 376 -17.45 -31.56 5.74
CA PHE A 376 -16.10 -31.70 5.16
C PHE A 376 -15.45 -33.05 5.51
N ASN A 377 -15.72 -33.65 6.69
CA ASN A 377 -15.28 -35.00 7.00
C ASN A 377 -15.91 -36.01 6.05
N ASP A 378 -17.22 -35.87 5.75
CA ASP A 378 -17.98 -36.83 4.96
C ASP A 378 -17.50 -36.92 3.51
N ILE A 379 -17.03 -35.79 2.95
CA ILE A 379 -16.52 -35.75 1.57
C ILE A 379 -15.07 -36.20 1.43
N CYS A 380 -14.30 -36.33 2.53
CA CYS A 380 -12.90 -36.67 2.47
C CYS A 380 -12.64 -38.19 2.49
N MET A 381 -11.74 -38.64 1.63
CA MET A 381 -11.09 -39.95 1.74
C MET A 381 -10.06 -39.92 2.90
N ASP A 382 -9.73 -41.09 3.42
CA ASP A 382 -8.61 -41.24 4.34
C ASP A 382 -7.29 -41.30 3.57
N LYS A 383 -6.68 -40.14 3.41
CA LYS A 383 -5.46 -39.97 2.58
C LYS A 383 -4.51 -38.99 3.24
N THR A 384 -3.27 -39.40 3.39
CA THR A 384 -2.17 -38.49 3.77
C THR A 384 -1.68 -37.75 2.54
N CYS A 385 -1.53 -36.43 2.63
CA CYS A 385 -1.01 -35.59 1.55
C CYS A 385 0.20 -34.81 2.03
N PRO A 386 1.20 -34.57 1.16
CA PRO A 386 2.26 -33.60 1.45
C PRO A 386 1.63 -32.23 1.71
N LYS A 387 2.21 -31.45 2.62
CA LYS A 387 1.68 -30.14 3.01
C LYS A 387 2.70 -29.03 2.77
N ILE A 388 2.29 -27.96 2.09
CA ILE A 388 3.13 -26.79 1.78
C ILE A 388 2.43 -25.52 2.23
N GLY A 389 3.19 -24.60 2.87
CA GLY A 389 2.74 -23.25 3.19
C GLY A 389 3.04 -22.28 2.06
N VAL A 390 2.05 -21.46 1.68
CA VAL A 390 2.24 -20.34 0.73
C VAL A 390 2.44 -19.07 1.54
N VAL A 391 3.62 -18.47 1.40
CA VAL A 391 4.02 -17.24 2.09
C VAL A 391 4.35 -16.15 1.08
N GLY A 392 4.24 -14.89 1.51
CA GLY A 392 4.54 -13.76 0.64
C GLY A 392 3.86 -12.47 1.10
N GLU A 393 3.84 -11.47 0.23
CA GLU A 393 3.16 -10.21 0.43
C GLU A 393 1.64 -10.46 0.55
N ILE A 394 0.97 -9.66 1.41
CA ILE A 394 -0.42 -9.93 1.81
C ILE A 394 -1.39 -9.96 0.63
N PHE A 395 -1.31 -9.00 -0.30
CA PHE A 395 -2.20 -8.96 -1.45
C PHE A 395 -1.91 -10.10 -2.42
N LEU A 396 -0.62 -10.35 -2.74
CA LEU A 396 -0.20 -11.38 -3.69
C LEU A 396 -0.69 -12.77 -3.29
N LYS A 397 -0.57 -13.13 -2.00
CA LYS A 397 -0.94 -14.49 -1.56
C LYS A 397 -2.45 -14.75 -1.52
N PHE A 398 -3.29 -13.70 -1.60
CA PHE A 398 -4.75 -13.84 -1.67
C PHE A 398 -5.31 -13.61 -3.08
N ASN A 399 -4.56 -12.98 -3.97
CA ASN A 399 -4.98 -12.70 -5.34
C ASN A 399 -4.49 -13.81 -6.28
N SER A 400 -5.41 -14.64 -6.77
CA SER A 400 -5.10 -15.83 -7.59
C SER A 400 -4.34 -15.47 -8.86
N TYR A 401 -4.71 -14.39 -9.53
CA TYR A 401 -4.00 -13.91 -10.72
C TYR A 401 -2.58 -13.45 -10.38
N ALA A 402 -2.43 -12.68 -9.30
CA ALA A 402 -1.14 -12.11 -8.92
C ALA A 402 -0.08 -13.18 -8.58
N HIS A 403 -0.49 -14.32 -8.01
CA HIS A 403 0.41 -15.46 -7.76
C HIS A 403 0.30 -16.55 -8.82
N GLN A 404 -0.23 -16.25 -10.02
CA GLN A 404 -0.29 -17.16 -11.16
C GLN A 404 -0.97 -18.50 -10.82
N HIS A 405 -2.04 -18.48 -10.03
CA HIS A 405 -2.82 -19.65 -9.60
C HIS A 405 -2.01 -20.77 -8.93
N VAL A 406 -0.85 -20.45 -8.31
CA VAL A 406 0.04 -21.46 -7.70
C VAL A 406 -0.65 -22.34 -6.68
N VAL A 407 -1.58 -21.79 -5.88
CA VAL A 407 -2.36 -22.56 -4.88
C VAL A 407 -3.19 -23.65 -5.57
N ARG A 408 -3.89 -23.30 -6.64
CA ARG A 408 -4.68 -24.23 -7.42
C ARG A 408 -3.80 -25.30 -8.04
N PHE A 409 -2.69 -24.93 -8.66
CA PHE A 409 -1.72 -25.86 -9.24
C PHE A 409 -1.22 -26.88 -8.21
N LEU A 410 -0.84 -26.45 -7.00
CA LEU A 410 -0.39 -27.34 -5.94
C LEU A 410 -1.49 -28.33 -5.51
N CYS A 411 -2.72 -27.87 -5.34
CA CYS A 411 -3.86 -28.72 -5.01
C CYS A 411 -4.14 -29.75 -6.10
N GLU A 412 -4.04 -29.39 -7.39
CA GLU A 412 -4.20 -30.30 -8.54
C GLU A 412 -3.09 -31.38 -8.58
N GLN A 413 -1.90 -31.09 -8.02
CA GLN A 413 -0.83 -32.09 -7.83
C GLN A 413 -1.03 -32.95 -6.57
N GLY A 414 -2.14 -32.81 -5.85
CA GLY A 414 -2.42 -33.55 -4.63
C GLY A 414 -1.65 -33.07 -3.39
N ILE A 415 -1.13 -31.86 -3.44
CA ILE A 415 -0.41 -31.23 -2.33
C ILE A 415 -1.37 -30.35 -1.53
N GLU A 416 -1.50 -30.62 -0.23
CA GLU A 416 -2.28 -29.78 0.68
C GLU A 416 -1.59 -28.44 0.87
N VAL A 417 -2.31 -27.36 0.59
CA VAL A 417 -1.81 -26.00 0.88
C VAL A 417 -2.25 -25.58 2.27
N ALA A 418 -1.29 -25.19 3.13
CA ALA A 418 -1.61 -24.43 4.32
C ALA A 418 -1.97 -23.01 3.89
N PRO A 419 -3.26 -22.62 3.92
CA PRO A 419 -3.66 -21.35 3.34
C PRO A 419 -3.10 -20.18 4.14
N PRO A 420 -2.82 -19.06 3.49
CA PRO A 420 -2.63 -17.82 4.19
C PRO A 420 -3.92 -17.45 4.90
N ILE A 421 -3.82 -16.99 6.15
CA ILE A 421 -4.94 -16.51 6.95
C ILE A 421 -4.75 -15.04 7.30
N LEU A 422 -5.85 -14.30 7.44
CA LEU A 422 -5.82 -12.85 7.59
C LEU A 422 -5.65 -12.41 9.04
N LEU A 423 -6.21 -13.15 9.99
CA LEU A 423 -6.22 -12.75 11.39
C LEU A 423 -4.83 -12.47 11.98
N PRO A 424 -3.78 -13.29 11.75
CA PRO A 424 -2.44 -13.04 12.29
C PRO A 424 -1.85 -11.70 11.85
N PHE A 425 -2.20 -11.22 10.66
CA PHE A 425 -1.77 -9.90 10.20
C PHE A 425 -2.26 -8.78 11.15
N PHE A 426 -3.52 -8.85 11.58
CA PHE A 426 -4.07 -7.87 12.52
C PHE A 426 -3.55 -8.07 13.95
N MET A 427 -3.28 -9.32 14.34
CA MET A 427 -2.76 -9.65 15.67
C MET A 427 -1.29 -9.24 15.87
N GLN A 428 -0.51 -9.13 14.80
CA GLN A 428 0.91 -8.76 14.85
C GLN A 428 1.15 -7.44 15.59
N GLY A 429 0.23 -6.48 15.49
CA GLY A 429 0.32 -5.20 16.19
C GLY A 429 0.39 -5.34 17.71
N PHE A 430 -0.39 -6.27 18.28
CA PHE A 430 -0.42 -6.55 19.72
C PHE A 430 0.88 -7.24 20.18
N VAL A 431 1.34 -8.24 19.43
CA VAL A 431 2.58 -8.98 19.72
C VAL A 431 3.80 -8.07 19.63
N ASN A 432 3.87 -7.25 18.59
CA ASN A 432 4.97 -6.30 18.41
C ASN A 432 5.02 -5.27 19.55
N ARG A 433 3.87 -4.82 20.04
CA ARG A 433 3.81 -3.90 21.19
C ARG A 433 4.36 -4.56 22.43
N GLU A 434 3.92 -5.77 22.76
CA GLU A 434 4.41 -6.53 23.93
C GLU A 434 5.94 -6.70 23.87
N ASN A 435 6.47 -7.05 22.69
CA ASN A 435 7.92 -7.18 22.51
C ASN A 435 8.66 -5.84 22.69
N LYS A 436 8.10 -4.73 22.18
CA LYS A 436 8.68 -3.40 22.37
C LYS A 436 8.70 -2.98 23.84
N GLU A 437 7.63 -3.28 24.60
CA GLU A 437 7.59 -3.03 26.05
C GLU A 437 8.63 -3.88 26.78
N LYS A 438 8.76 -5.17 26.45
CA LYS A 438 9.79 -6.07 27.02
C LYS A 438 11.22 -5.61 26.73
N LEU A 439 11.44 -5.05 25.54
CA LEU A 439 12.73 -4.51 25.10
C LEU A 439 12.96 -3.05 25.56
N LEU A 440 12.07 -2.48 26.38
CA LEU A 440 12.12 -1.10 26.87
C LEU A 440 12.14 -0.04 25.76
N LEU A 441 11.70 -0.37 24.56
CA LEU A 441 11.59 0.55 23.43
C LEU A 441 10.35 1.46 23.53
N GLU A 442 9.33 1.01 24.25
CA GLU A 442 8.12 1.80 24.54
C GLU A 442 7.78 1.68 26.03
N LYS A 443 7.30 2.80 26.63
CA LYS A 443 6.81 2.80 28.01
C LYS A 443 5.38 2.27 28.06
N LYS A 444 5.07 1.41 29.02
CA LYS A 444 3.71 0.95 29.30
C LYS A 444 2.82 2.15 29.66
N ARG A 445 1.68 2.31 28.96
CA ARG A 445 0.71 3.41 29.16
C ARG A 445 -0.65 2.84 29.56
N ILE A 446 -1.43 3.61 30.32
CA ILE A 446 -2.80 3.23 30.76
C ILE A 446 -3.71 2.78 29.61
N PRO A 447 -3.68 3.39 28.39
CA PRO A 447 -4.46 2.88 27.26
C PRO A 447 -4.18 1.44 26.87
N HIS A 448 -3.07 0.84 27.32
CA HIS A 448 -2.70 -0.55 27.02
C HIS A 448 -3.64 -1.56 27.69
N PHE A 449 -4.22 -1.23 28.83
CA PHE A 449 -5.17 -2.13 29.51
C PHE A 449 -6.41 -2.46 28.65
N LEU A 450 -7.01 -1.49 27.98
CA LEU A 450 -8.14 -1.73 27.06
C LEU A 450 -7.72 -2.57 25.86
N SER A 451 -6.53 -2.31 25.35
CA SER A 451 -5.97 -3.09 24.24
C SER A 451 -5.68 -4.53 24.65
N ASP A 452 -5.20 -4.75 25.89
CA ASP A 452 -4.94 -6.09 26.42
C ASP A 452 -6.25 -6.87 26.68
N LEU A 453 -7.31 -6.16 27.13
CA LEU A 453 -8.64 -6.75 27.28
C LEU A 453 -9.20 -7.16 25.91
N PHE A 454 -9.02 -6.33 24.90
CA PHE A 454 -9.44 -6.63 23.53
C PHE A 454 -8.64 -7.79 22.94
N TYR A 455 -7.32 -7.84 23.15
CA TYR A 455 -6.47 -8.97 22.75
C TYR A 455 -6.96 -10.29 23.38
N ARG A 456 -7.22 -10.30 24.70
CA ARG A 456 -7.76 -11.47 25.39
C ARG A 456 -9.14 -11.89 24.87
N TYR A 457 -9.96 -10.95 24.47
CA TYR A 457 -11.24 -11.26 23.84
C TYR A 457 -11.03 -11.97 22.50
N ILE A 458 -10.13 -11.46 21.65
CA ILE A 458 -9.81 -12.11 20.38
C ILE A 458 -9.24 -13.50 20.60
N ASP A 459 -8.32 -13.67 21.53
CA ASP A 459 -7.71 -14.96 21.86
C ASP A 459 -8.74 -16.01 22.30
N LYS A 460 -9.69 -15.62 23.14
CA LYS A 460 -10.83 -16.48 23.50
C LYS A 460 -11.69 -16.87 22.29
N ARG A 461 -11.88 -15.95 21.35
CA ARG A 461 -12.63 -16.25 20.11
C ARG A 461 -11.85 -17.21 19.22
N ILE A 462 -10.55 -17.03 19.06
CA ILE A 462 -9.66 -17.96 18.33
C ILE A 462 -9.76 -19.36 18.95
N ALA A 463 -9.61 -19.48 20.27
CA ALA A 463 -9.71 -20.74 20.98
C ALA A 463 -11.06 -21.45 20.76
N LEU A 464 -12.15 -20.68 20.75
CA LEU A 464 -13.49 -21.21 20.48
C LEU A 464 -13.61 -21.77 19.05
N PHE A 465 -13.19 -21.00 18.04
CA PHE A 465 -13.21 -21.45 16.66
C PHE A 465 -12.34 -22.69 16.44
N ASN A 466 -11.11 -22.68 16.98
CA ASN A 466 -10.19 -23.82 16.87
C ASN A 466 -10.77 -25.09 17.53
N ARG A 467 -11.36 -24.96 18.74
CA ARG A 467 -12.01 -26.10 19.41
C ARG A 467 -13.20 -26.63 18.61
N THR A 468 -14.01 -25.74 18.03
CA THR A 468 -15.15 -26.18 17.21
C THR A 468 -14.67 -26.81 15.91
N ALA A 469 -13.65 -26.25 15.27
CA ALA A 469 -13.09 -26.76 14.02
C ALA A 469 -12.34 -28.09 14.18
N SER A 470 -11.84 -28.42 15.39
CA SER A 470 -11.10 -29.67 15.64
C SER A 470 -11.94 -30.94 15.45
N THR A 471 -13.25 -30.82 15.26
CA THR A 471 -14.13 -31.94 14.84
C THR A 471 -13.86 -32.35 13.38
N PHE A 472 -13.24 -31.51 12.56
CA PHE A 472 -12.73 -31.87 11.24
C PHE A 472 -11.35 -32.52 11.38
N ARG A 473 -11.24 -33.80 11.00
CA ARG A 473 -10.04 -34.66 11.24
C ARG A 473 -8.73 -34.13 10.65
N TYR A 474 -8.80 -33.29 9.59
CA TYR A 474 -7.62 -32.70 8.95
C TYR A 474 -7.38 -31.24 9.34
N PHE A 475 -8.12 -30.74 10.33
CA PHE A 475 -7.94 -29.36 10.80
C PHE A 475 -6.60 -29.20 11.54
N THR A 476 -5.89 -28.14 11.19
CA THR A 476 -4.69 -27.68 11.92
C THR A 476 -4.99 -26.27 12.46
N PRO A 477 -4.89 -26.03 13.78
CA PRO A 477 -5.15 -24.73 14.43
C PRO A 477 -4.33 -23.56 13.88
#